data_3209b39212e913ba48f71325bb6443e6
#
_entry.id   3209b39212e913ba48f71325bb6443e6
#
_cell.length_a   1.000
_cell.length_b   1.000
_cell.length_c   1.000
_cell.angle_alpha   90.00
_cell.angle_beta   90.00
_cell.angle_gamma   90.00
#
_symmetry.space_group_name_H-M   'P 1'
#
loop_
_entity.id
_entity.type
_entity.pdbx_description
1 polymer ?
#
loop_
_entity_poly.entity_id
_entity_poly.type
_entity_poly.pdbx_seq_one_letter_code
_entity_poly.pdbx_strand_id
1 'polypeptide(L)'
;MAQKVKTFLEGEVAKDTLLGIGVAIPGIIDQKERIVLKSHALGIENYSLRFLEQALELPVYFENDANAAMLAEKKQKYPNAIYLSLNHTLGGAFCIDGKLFRGQNQKAGEFGHMILVPGGRKCYCGKSGCADAYCAASVLTQDNRQSLDAFMEKIESGDEKILQTWNEYLDHLAVLISNLRMAYDMDIILGGEVGGYLADHMITLGKKVMEYNGFCLLYTSPEPTRP
;
A
#
# COMPACT_ATOMS: atom_id res chain seq x y z
N MET A 1 6.41 -10.98 -19.71
CA MET A 1 7.23 -10.19 -18.76
C MET A 1 8.72 -10.33 -19.02
N ALA A 2 9.32 -11.52 -18.90
CA ALA A 2 10.76 -11.72 -19.08
C ALA A 2 11.33 -11.15 -20.39
N GLN A 3 10.64 -11.34 -21.54
CA GLN A 3 11.08 -10.80 -22.83
C GLN A 3 11.16 -9.27 -22.84
N LYS A 4 10.17 -8.58 -22.26
CA LYS A 4 10.19 -7.10 -22.16
C LYS A 4 11.36 -6.60 -21.30
N VAL A 5 11.64 -7.29 -20.19
CA VAL A 5 12.78 -6.97 -19.31
C VAL A 5 14.10 -7.19 -20.06
N LYS A 6 14.25 -8.32 -20.78
CA LYS A 6 15.45 -8.56 -21.63
C LYS A 6 15.68 -7.44 -22.64
N THR A 7 14.65 -7.09 -23.40
CA THR A 7 14.73 -6.03 -24.40
C THR A 7 15.15 -4.69 -23.79
N PHE A 8 14.60 -4.35 -22.61
CA PHE A 8 15.02 -3.15 -21.87
C PHE A 8 16.49 -3.20 -21.46
N LEU A 9 16.94 -4.32 -20.87
CA LEU A 9 18.31 -4.51 -20.43
C LEU A 9 19.33 -4.50 -21.59
N GLU A 10 18.95 -4.95 -22.77
CA GLU A 10 19.80 -4.96 -23.97
C GLU A 10 19.99 -3.57 -24.57
N GLY A 11 19.04 -2.65 -24.34
CA GLY A 11 19.04 -1.31 -24.95
C GLY A 11 19.63 -0.20 -24.08
N GLU A 12 19.52 -0.30 -22.75
CA GLU A 12 19.66 0.87 -21.87
C GLU A 12 20.75 0.75 -20.82
N VAL A 13 21.26 -0.45 -20.51
CA VAL A 13 22.13 -0.66 -19.34
C VAL A 13 23.36 -1.49 -19.67
N ALA A 14 24.54 -1.02 -19.18
CA ALA A 14 25.75 -1.82 -19.19
C ALA A 14 25.56 -3.04 -18.26
N LYS A 15 25.48 -4.26 -18.82
CA LYS A 15 25.21 -5.49 -18.06
C LYS A 15 26.16 -5.72 -16.88
N ASP A 16 27.39 -5.26 -16.99
CA ASP A 16 28.43 -5.42 -15.97
C ASP A 16 28.18 -4.58 -14.69
N THR A 17 27.23 -3.65 -14.72
CA THR A 17 26.87 -2.81 -13.57
C THR A 17 25.62 -3.28 -12.84
N LEU A 18 24.89 -4.28 -13.36
CA LEU A 18 23.65 -4.77 -12.78
C LEU A 18 23.93 -5.78 -11.66
N LEU A 19 23.45 -5.45 -10.46
CA LEU A 19 23.55 -6.34 -9.29
C LEU A 19 22.42 -7.38 -9.25
N GLY A 20 21.29 -7.10 -9.89
CA GLY A 20 20.10 -7.95 -9.91
C GLY A 20 18.83 -7.16 -10.21
N ILE A 21 17.70 -7.83 -10.13
CA ILE A 21 16.38 -7.28 -10.45
C ILE A 21 15.47 -7.45 -9.24
N GLY A 22 14.89 -6.35 -8.76
CA GLY A 22 13.81 -6.35 -7.77
C GLY A 22 12.46 -6.39 -8.47
N VAL A 23 11.57 -7.27 -8.02
CA VAL A 23 10.20 -7.39 -8.53
C VAL A 23 9.22 -7.25 -7.37
N ALA A 24 8.48 -6.14 -7.34
CA ALA A 24 7.39 -5.94 -6.40
C ALA A 24 6.09 -6.50 -7.00
N ILE A 25 5.38 -7.33 -6.23
CA ILE A 25 4.17 -8.03 -6.70
C ILE A 25 3.07 -7.88 -5.64
N PRO A 26 1.85 -7.44 -6.01
CA PRO A 26 0.74 -7.42 -5.06
C PRO A 26 0.34 -8.87 -4.71
N GLY A 27 0.35 -9.21 -3.42
CA GLY A 27 -0.06 -10.51 -2.93
C GLY A 27 0.92 -11.17 -1.95
N ILE A 28 0.60 -12.38 -1.55
CA ILE A 28 1.38 -13.17 -0.58
C ILE A 28 2.44 -13.95 -1.34
N ILE A 29 3.71 -13.75 -1.00
CA ILE A 29 4.85 -14.36 -1.68
C ILE A 29 5.63 -15.24 -0.71
N ASP A 30 5.87 -16.50 -1.10
CA ASP A 30 6.90 -17.32 -0.51
C ASP A 30 8.24 -17.01 -1.20
N GLN A 31 9.07 -16.21 -0.54
CA GLN A 31 10.35 -15.77 -1.06
C GLN A 31 11.34 -16.93 -1.23
N LYS A 32 11.29 -17.93 -0.34
CA LYS A 32 12.18 -19.09 -0.37
C LYS A 32 11.89 -19.98 -1.55
N GLU A 33 10.61 -20.28 -1.76
CA GLU A 33 10.17 -21.13 -2.87
C GLU A 33 9.96 -20.34 -4.17
N ARG A 34 9.99 -19.00 -4.12
CA ARG A 34 9.71 -18.10 -5.26
C ARG A 34 8.35 -18.35 -5.89
N ILE A 35 7.34 -18.42 -5.04
CA ILE A 35 5.97 -18.70 -5.43
C ILE A 35 5.08 -17.54 -4.96
N VAL A 36 4.24 -17.03 -5.84
CA VAL A 36 3.08 -16.23 -5.42
C VAL A 36 2.05 -17.20 -4.89
N LEU A 37 1.89 -17.25 -3.57
CA LEU A 37 0.92 -18.12 -2.93
C LEU A 37 -0.50 -17.71 -3.31
N LYS A 38 -0.76 -16.41 -3.28
CA LYS A 38 -2.03 -15.84 -3.71
C LYS A 38 -1.91 -14.36 -4.02
N SER A 39 -2.45 -13.96 -5.15
CA SER A 39 -2.67 -12.55 -5.50
C SER A 39 -4.09 -12.36 -6.00
N HIS A 40 -4.90 -11.67 -5.23
CA HIS A 40 -6.25 -11.31 -5.65
C HIS A 40 -6.22 -10.28 -6.78
N ALA A 41 -5.30 -9.30 -6.70
CA ALA A 41 -5.16 -8.27 -7.71
C ALA A 41 -4.77 -8.81 -9.09
N LEU A 42 -3.94 -9.86 -9.13
CA LEU A 42 -3.49 -10.49 -10.37
C LEU A 42 -4.33 -11.73 -10.76
N GLY A 43 -5.23 -12.19 -9.89
CA GLY A 43 -6.03 -13.39 -10.12
C GLY A 43 -5.19 -14.67 -10.22
N ILE A 44 -4.05 -14.75 -9.52
CA ILE A 44 -3.15 -15.90 -9.56
C ILE A 44 -3.01 -16.54 -8.18
N GLU A 45 -2.79 -17.85 -8.19
CA GLU A 45 -2.58 -18.65 -6.98
C GLU A 45 -1.55 -19.77 -7.29
N ASN A 46 -0.65 -20.03 -6.32
CA ASN A 46 0.42 -21.01 -6.43
C ASN A 46 1.28 -20.88 -7.71
N TYR A 47 1.60 -19.63 -8.08
CA TYR A 47 2.29 -19.34 -9.33
C TYR A 47 3.80 -19.24 -9.12
N SER A 48 4.59 -20.08 -9.80
CA SER A 48 6.05 -20.07 -9.69
C SER A 48 6.66 -18.90 -10.46
N LEU A 49 7.60 -18.18 -9.81
CA LEU A 49 8.36 -17.06 -10.39
C LEU A 49 9.79 -17.49 -10.83
N ARG A 50 10.17 -18.75 -10.63
CA ARG A 50 11.52 -19.25 -10.94
C ARG A 50 11.92 -19.07 -12.40
N PHE A 51 10.94 -19.04 -13.31
CA PHE A 51 11.19 -18.81 -14.74
C PHE A 51 11.84 -17.45 -15.02
N LEU A 52 11.67 -16.44 -14.17
CA LEU A 52 12.28 -15.13 -14.35
C LEU A 52 13.79 -15.18 -14.13
N GLU A 53 14.26 -15.90 -13.11
CA GLU A 53 15.71 -16.07 -12.88
C GLU A 53 16.38 -16.83 -14.03
N GLN A 54 15.73 -17.90 -14.48
CA GLN A 54 16.24 -18.68 -15.61
C GLN A 54 16.28 -17.89 -16.93
N ALA A 55 15.25 -17.05 -17.14
CA ALA A 55 15.16 -16.26 -18.35
C ALA A 55 16.09 -15.05 -18.37
N LEU A 56 16.37 -14.41 -17.23
CA LEU A 56 17.09 -13.14 -17.16
C LEU A 56 18.57 -13.29 -16.89
N GLU A 57 19.02 -14.46 -16.44
CA GLU A 57 20.42 -14.76 -16.11
C GLU A 57 21.03 -13.78 -15.07
N LEU A 58 20.15 -13.21 -14.23
CA LEU A 58 20.49 -12.28 -13.16
C LEU A 58 19.79 -12.71 -11.87
N PRO A 59 20.34 -12.37 -10.70
CA PRO A 59 19.63 -12.54 -9.45
C PRO A 59 18.29 -11.77 -9.48
N VAL A 60 17.19 -12.45 -9.16
CA VAL A 60 15.85 -11.82 -9.08
C VAL A 60 15.34 -11.93 -7.66
N TYR A 61 14.97 -10.78 -7.09
CA TYR A 61 14.43 -10.67 -5.75
C TYR A 61 12.95 -10.31 -5.83
N PHE A 62 12.13 -11.07 -5.14
CA PHE A 62 10.68 -10.87 -5.12
C PHE A 62 10.25 -10.35 -3.76
N GLU A 63 9.38 -9.35 -3.75
CA GLU A 63 8.77 -8.85 -2.53
C GLU A 63 7.31 -8.47 -2.79
N ASN A 64 6.48 -8.52 -1.75
CA ASN A 64 5.17 -7.88 -1.79
C ASN A 64 5.34 -6.37 -2.01
N ASP A 65 4.45 -5.76 -2.76
CA ASP A 65 4.52 -4.34 -3.16
C ASP A 65 4.51 -3.38 -1.95
N ALA A 66 3.64 -3.58 -0.97
CA ALA A 66 3.61 -2.77 0.25
C ALA A 66 4.87 -3.01 1.12
N ASN A 67 5.37 -4.25 1.19
CA ASN A 67 6.62 -4.56 1.85
C ASN A 67 7.82 -3.89 1.16
N ALA A 68 7.85 -3.90 -0.17
CA ALA A 68 8.89 -3.23 -0.94
C ALA A 68 8.88 -1.71 -0.71
N ALA A 69 7.68 -1.10 -0.68
CA ALA A 69 7.52 0.31 -0.37
C ALA A 69 7.99 0.63 1.06
N MET A 70 7.62 -0.18 2.06
CA MET A 70 8.11 -0.01 3.44
C MET A 70 9.64 -0.12 3.53
N LEU A 71 10.26 -1.00 2.73
CA LEU A 71 11.72 -1.11 2.68
C LEU A 71 12.41 0.11 2.06
N ALA A 72 11.71 0.81 1.15
CA ALA A 72 12.21 2.03 0.51
C ALA A 72 12.19 3.23 1.48
N GLU A 73 11.31 3.22 2.49
CA GLU A 73 11.33 4.22 3.54
C GLU A 73 12.62 4.15 4.36
N LYS A 74 13.05 5.30 4.89
CA LYS A 74 14.32 5.38 5.63
C LYS A 74 14.23 4.60 6.94
N LYS A 75 14.71 3.35 6.96
CA LYS A 75 14.70 2.45 8.12
C LYS A 75 15.21 3.08 9.42
N GLN A 76 16.21 3.96 9.31
CA GLN A 76 16.78 4.66 10.47
C GLN A 76 15.80 5.68 11.06
N LYS A 77 14.92 6.24 10.24
CA LYS A 77 13.91 7.22 10.67
C LYS A 77 12.68 6.52 11.26
N TYR A 78 12.31 5.36 10.73
CA TYR A 78 11.09 4.63 11.10
C TYR A 78 11.38 3.17 11.45
N PRO A 79 12.09 2.91 12.57
CA PRO A 79 12.43 1.53 12.96
C PRO A 79 11.20 0.70 13.35
N ASN A 80 10.17 1.34 13.90
CA ASN A 80 8.91 0.73 14.28
C ASN A 80 7.78 1.54 13.65
N ALA A 81 7.25 1.06 12.52
CA ALA A 81 6.22 1.77 11.79
C ALA A 81 5.35 0.84 10.95
N ILE A 82 4.14 1.28 10.69
CA ILE A 82 3.19 0.67 9.76
C ILE A 82 3.16 1.52 8.49
N TYR A 83 3.25 0.88 7.34
CA TYR A 83 3.05 1.50 6.03
C TYR A 83 1.69 1.09 5.47
N LEU A 84 0.88 2.07 5.10
CA LEU A 84 -0.37 1.89 4.37
C LEU A 84 -0.15 2.31 2.91
N SER A 85 -0.22 1.36 2.01
CA SER A 85 -0.09 1.56 0.56
C SER A 85 -1.46 1.87 -0.05
N LEU A 86 -1.80 3.16 -0.17
CA LEU A 86 -3.08 3.65 -0.65
C LEU A 86 -3.09 3.73 -2.18
N ASN A 87 -3.05 2.58 -2.82
CA ASN A 87 -3.08 2.39 -4.27
C ASN A 87 -4.47 1.92 -4.73
N HIS A 88 -4.59 1.44 -5.97
CA HIS A 88 -5.84 0.87 -6.50
C HIS A 88 -6.48 -0.11 -5.50
N THR A 89 -5.66 -0.88 -4.79
CA THR A 89 -6.03 -1.65 -3.59
C THR A 89 -5.25 -1.15 -2.39
N LEU A 90 -5.77 -1.37 -1.19
CA LEU A 90 -5.11 -1.02 0.06
C LEU A 90 -4.17 -2.15 0.49
N GLY A 91 -2.87 -1.93 0.37
CA GLY A 91 -1.83 -2.78 0.91
C GLY A 91 -1.35 -2.30 2.28
N GLY A 92 -0.62 -3.17 2.98
CA GLY A 92 0.02 -2.80 4.22
C GLY A 92 1.28 -3.61 4.51
N ALA A 93 2.18 -2.98 5.24
CA ALA A 93 3.40 -3.60 5.73
C ALA A 93 3.77 -2.98 7.07
N PHE A 94 4.59 -3.66 7.87
CA PHE A 94 5.17 -3.02 9.04
C PHE A 94 6.55 -3.54 9.40
N CYS A 95 7.33 -2.66 10.04
CA CYS A 95 8.65 -2.94 10.55
C CYS A 95 8.66 -2.93 12.07
N ILE A 96 9.45 -3.83 12.64
CA ILE A 96 9.82 -3.87 14.05
C ILE A 96 11.34 -3.91 14.10
N ASP A 97 11.95 -2.99 14.85
CA ASP A 97 13.41 -2.85 14.99
C ASP A 97 14.11 -2.77 13.61
N GLY A 98 13.53 -2.02 12.69
CA GLY A 98 14.05 -1.82 11.33
C GLY A 98 13.97 -3.05 10.42
N LYS A 99 13.21 -4.08 10.81
CA LYS A 99 13.02 -5.31 10.03
C LYS A 99 11.56 -5.49 9.67
N LEU A 100 11.29 -5.90 8.43
CA LEU A 100 9.94 -6.27 8.01
C LEU A 100 9.43 -7.43 8.85
N PHE A 101 8.24 -7.26 9.42
CA PHE A 101 7.52 -8.30 10.12
C PHE A 101 6.51 -8.95 9.15
N ARG A 102 6.81 -10.17 8.72
CA ARG A 102 5.98 -10.91 7.75
C ARG A 102 4.97 -11.84 8.40
N GLY A 103 5.09 -12.05 9.71
CA GLY A 103 4.29 -13.06 10.42
C GLY A 103 4.70 -14.50 10.09
N GLN A 104 4.11 -15.44 10.79
CA GLN A 104 4.43 -16.86 10.66
C GLN A 104 4.10 -17.42 9.26
N ASN A 105 3.02 -16.94 8.64
CA ASN A 105 2.48 -17.44 7.38
C ASN A 105 2.61 -16.42 6.23
N GLN A 106 3.53 -15.46 6.32
CA GLN A 106 3.74 -14.38 5.33
C GLN A 106 2.49 -13.51 5.09
N LYS A 107 1.59 -13.40 6.08
CA LYS A 107 0.29 -12.70 5.98
C LYS A 107 0.18 -11.49 6.91
N ALA A 108 1.27 -11.10 7.57
CA ALA A 108 1.26 -9.87 8.36
C ALA A 108 1.16 -8.66 7.43
N GLY A 109 0.45 -7.62 7.86
CA GLY A 109 0.28 -6.43 7.05
C GLY A 109 -0.94 -6.44 6.12
N GLU A 110 -1.73 -7.52 6.07
CA GLU A 110 -2.98 -7.59 5.28
C GLU A 110 -4.08 -6.66 5.84
N PHE A 111 -3.71 -5.41 6.16
CA PHE A 111 -4.60 -4.42 6.81
C PHE A 111 -5.79 -4.04 5.94
N GLY A 112 -5.65 -4.08 4.61
CA GLY A 112 -6.74 -3.85 3.68
C GLY A 112 -7.91 -4.83 3.87
N HIS A 113 -7.64 -6.01 4.43
CA HIS A 113 -8.67 -7.02 4.67
C HIS A 113 -9.19 -7.08 6.11
N MET A 114 -8.80 -6.14 6.98
CA MET A 114 -9.47 -5.93 8.27
C MET A 114 -10.90 -5.46 8.04
N ILE A 115 -11.84 -5.97 8.84
CA ILE A 115 -13.23 -5.51 8.78
C ILE A 115 -13.33 -4.14 9.44
N LEU A 116 -13.60 -3.12 8.63
CA LEU A 116 -13.80 -1.76 9.10
C LEU A 116 -15.29 -1.47 9.36
N VAL A 117 -16.16 -1.96 8.46
CA VAL A 117 -17.62 -1.79 8.56
C VAL A 117 -18.29 -3.16 8.43
N PRO A 118 -18.64 -3.82 9.53
CA PRO A 118 -19.29 -5.13 9.48
C PRO A 118 -20.54 -5.13 8.58
N GLY A 119 -20.60 -6.09 7.63
CA GLY A 119 -21.72 -6.18 6.68
C GLY A 119 -21.75 -5.10 5.59
N GLY A 120 -20.74 -4.23 5.53
CA GLY A 120 -20.69 -3.11 4.59
C GLY A 120 -20.35 -3.48 3.15
N ARG A 121 -19.63 -2.59 2.45
CA ARG A 121 -19.29 -2.73 1.02
C ARG A 121 -18.60 -4.06 0.71
N LYS A 122 -18.88 -4.64 -0.46
CA LYS A 122 -18.20 -5.85 -0.94
C LYS A 122 -16.73 -5.54 -1.22
N CYS A 123 -15.86 -6.46 -0.80
CA CYS A 123 -14.44 -6.45 -1.12
C CYS A 123 -14.14 -7.53 -2.17
N TYR A 124 -13.18 -7.28 -3.03
CA TYR A 124 -12.73 -8.24 -4.06
C TYR A 124 -12.25 -9.59 -3.47
N CYS A 125 -11.86 -9.62 -2.19
CA CYS A 125 -11.48 -10.87 -1.50
C CYS A 125 -12.68 -11.78 -1.17
N GLY A 126 -13.91 -11.37 -1.50
CA GLY A 126 -15.15 -12.12 -1.25
C GLY A 126 -15.85 -11.80 0.07
N LYS A 127 -15.20 -11.08 1.00
CA LYS A 127 -15.81 -10.61 2.26
C LYS A 127 -16.56 -9.29 2.04
N SER A 128 -17.25 -8.83 3.09
CA SER A 128 -17.88 -7.51 3.14
C SER A 128 -17.30 -6.70 4.28
N GLY A 129 -17.13 -5.39 4.07
CA GLY A 129 -16.73 -4.45 5.10
C GLY A 129 -15.23 -4.32 5.31
N CYS A 130 -14.39 -4.87 4.44
CA CYS A 130 -12.93 -4.72 4.51
C CYS A 130 -12.52 -3.26 4.35
N ALA A 131 -11.44 -2.85 5.02
CA ALA A 131 -10.86 -1.51 4.90
C ALA A 131 -10.55 -1.12 3.45
N ASP A 132 -10.11 -2.05 2.62
CA ASP A 132 -9.86 -1.86 1.19
C ASP A 132 -11.07 -1.25 0.45
N ALA A 133 -12.28 -1.74 0.73
CA ALA A 133 -13.51 -1.24 0.10
C ALA A 133 -13.88 0.21 0.48
N TYR A 134 -13.11 0.84 1.37
CA TYR A 134 -13.34 2.20 1.87
C TYR A 134 -12.11 3.11 1.73
N CYS A 135 -10.90 2.56 1.79
CA CYS A 135 -9.65 3.32 1.87
C CYS A 135 -8.70 3.09 0.69
N ALA A 136 -9.06 2.29 -0.30
CA ALA A 136 -8.27 2.16 -1.53
C ALA A 136 -8.51 3.35 -2.48
N ALA A 137 -7.55 3.63 -3.37
CA ALA A 137 -7.70 4.66 -4.40
C ALA A 137 -8.86 4.37 -5.37
N SER A 138 -9.18 3.09 -5.62
CA SER A 138 -10.32 2.68 -6.45
C SER A 138 -11.66 3.25 -5.98
N VAL A 139 -11.81 3.54 -4.68
CA VAL A 139 -13.00 4.19 -4.11
C VAL A 139 -13.16 5.61 -4.64
N LEU A 140 -12.07 6.34 -4.79
CA LEU A 140 -12.04 7.73 -5.27
C LEU A 140 -12.13 7.79 -6.80
N THR A 141 -11.48 6.85 -7.46
CA THR A 141 -11.48 6.76 -8.93
C THR A 141 -12.70 6.04 -9.50
N GLN A 142 -13.61 5.55 -8.65
CA GLN A 142 -14.77 4.77 -9.05
C GLN A 142 -14.39 3.61 -9.99
N ASP A 143 -13.44 2.80 -9.58
CA ASP A 143 -12.90 1.68 -10.36
C ASP A 143 -12.42 2.11 -11.77
N ASN A 144 -11.56 3.14 -11.82
CA ASN A 144 -10.96 3.69 -13.03
C ASN A 144 -11.92 4.44 -13.99
N ARG A 145 -13.08 4.86 -13.52
CA ARG A 145 -13.97 5.74 -14.32
C ARG A 145 -13.45 7.18 -14.42
N GLN A 146 -12.58 7.59 -13.52
CA GLN A 146 -11.84 8.85 -13.53
C GLN A 146 -10.44 8.64 -12.99
N SER A 147 -9.48 9.48 -13.35
CA SER A 147 -8.15 9.48 -12.72
C SER A 147 -8.21 10.11 -11.34
N LEU A 148 -7.21 9.78 -10.50
CA LEU A 148 -7.09 10.40 -9.19
C LEU A 148 -6.83 11.91 -9.29
N ASP A 149 -6.02 12.36 -10.27
CA ASP A 149 -5.80 13.78 -10.55
C ASP A 149 -7.12 14.51 -10.84
N ALA A 150 -7.95 13.95 -11.72
CA ALA A 150 -9.26 14.54 -12.06
C ALA A 150 -10.22 14.56 -10.85
N PHE A 151 -10.09 13.63 -9.92
CA PHE A 151 -10.83 13.65 -8.66
C PHE A 151 -10.35 14.80 -7.76
N MET A 152 -9.03 14.96 -7.63
CA MET A 152 -8.43 16.01 -6.79
C MET A 152 -8.70 17.42 -7.35
N GLU A 153 -8.64 17.61 -8.67
CA GLU A 153 -9.04 18.87 -9.33
C GLU A 153 -10.48 19.27 -9.00
N LYS A 154 -11.39 18.30 -8.90
CA LYS A 154 -12.78 18.56 -8.49
C LYS A 154 -12.90 18.95 -7.01
N ILE A 155 -12.05 18.42 -6.14
CA ILE A 155 -11.96 18.88 -4.75
C ILE A 155 -11.55 20.36 -4.72
N GLU A 156 -10.51 20.73 -5.45
CA GLU A 156 -10.01 22.12 -5.51
C GLU A 156 -11.06 23.07 -6.10
N SER A 157 -11.86 22.63 -7.06
CA SER A 157 -12.95 23.42 -7.63
C SER A 157 -14.20 23.52 -6.74
N GLY A 158 -14.24 22.80 -5.62
CA GLY A 158 -15.34 22.87 -4.65
C GLY A 158 -16.58 22.07 -5.03
N ASP A 159 -16.44 21.00 -5.82
CA ASP A 159 -17.56 20.09 -6.13
C ASP A 159 -18.07 19.43 -4.85
N GLU A 160 -19.26 19.80 -4.41
CA GLU A 160 -19.85 19.37 -3.13
C GLU A 160 -19.94 17.85 -2.99
N LYS A 161 -20.30 17.14 -4.06
CA LYS A 161 -20.45 15.69 -4.06
C LYS A 161 -19.09 15.00 -3.91
N ILE A 162 -18.08 15.52 -4.58
CA ILE A 162 -16.72 15.02 -4.50
C ILE A 162 -16.11 15.32 -3.13
N LEU A 163 -16.35 16.51 -2.59
CA LEU A 163 -15.95 16.88 -1.23
C LEU A 163 -16.59 15.96 -0.18
N GLN A 164 -17.87 15.61 -0.34
CA GLN A 164 -18.52 14.63 0.54
C GLN A 164 -17.83 13.26 0.45
N THR A 165 -17.58 12.76 -0.77
CA THR A 165 -16.88 11.47 -0.99
C THR A 165 -15.49 11.48 -0.36
N TRP A 166 -14.75 12.58 -0.51
CA TRP A 166 -13.43 12.74 0.12
C TRP A 166 -13.50 12.73 1.64
N ASN A 167 -14.45 13.46 2.22
CA ASN A 167 -14.65 13.46 3.65
C ASN A 167 -15.00 12.08 4.22
N GLU A 168 -15.88 11.33 3.55
CA GLU A 168 -16.21 9.95 3.91
C GLU A 168 -14.98 9.02 3.82
N TYR A 169 -14.15 9.20 2.78
CA TYR A 169 -12.88 8.49 2.63
C TYR A 169 -11.94 8.76 3.80
N LEU A 170 -11.76 10.05 4.17
CA LEU A 170 -10.93 10.45 5.30
C LEU A 170 -11.45 9.91 6.64
N ASP A 171 -12.77 9.84 6.83
CA ASP A 171 -13.38 9.26 8.02
C ASP A 171 -13.04 7.77 8.17
N HIS A 172 -13.21 7.00 7.10
CA HIS A 172 -12.85 5.58 7.13
C HIS A 172 -11.35 5.36 7.31
N LEU A 173 -10.51 6.17 6.67
CA LEU A 173 -9.06 6.12 6.84
C LEU A 173 -8.65 6.47 8.29
N ALA A 174 -9.30 7.45 8.90
CA ALA A 174 -9.09 7.82 10.29
C ALA A 174 -9.44 6.68 11.26
N VAL A 175 -10.54 5.97 11.03
CA VAL A 175 -10.91 4.79 11.84
C VAL A 175 -9.85 3.69 11.68
N LEU A 176 -9.37 3.42 10.47
CA LEU A 176 -8.32 2.43 10.23
C LEU A 176 -7.03 2.81 10.97
N ILE A 177 -6.57 4.05 10.82
CA ILE A 177 -5.38 4.57 11.49
C ILE A 177 -5.52 4.46 13.02
N SER A 178 -6.67 4.87 13.56
CA SER A 178 -6.97 4.77 14.99
C SER A 178 -6.85 3.33 15.49
N ASN A 179 -7.47 2.37 14.79
CA ASN A 179 -7.44 0.95 15.15
C ASN A 179 -6.01 0.40 15.11
N LEU A 180 -5.22 0.73 14.10
CA LEU A 180 -3.84 0.27 13.98
C LEU A 180 -2.95 0.88 15.08
N ARG A 181 -3.12 2.16 15.38
CA ARG A 181 -2.38 2.79 16.48
C ARG A 181 -2.73 2.18 17.83
N MET A 182 -4.00 1.88 18.08
CA MET A 182 -4.41 1.21 19.33
C MET A 182 -3.87 -0.22 19.44
N ALA A 183 -3.74 -0.93 18.31
CA ALA A 183 -3.26 -2.31 18.30
C ALA A 183 -1.73 -2.42 18.41
N TYR A 184 -0.98 -1.47 17.85
CA TYR A 184 0.47 -1.60 17.66
C TYR A 184 1.29 -0.49 18.30
N ASP A 185 0.70 0.66 18.64
CA ASP A 185 1.40 1.85 19.16
C ASP A 185 2.63 2.23 18.33
N MET A 186 2.45 2.30 17.01
CA MET A 186 3.49 2.60 16.03
C MET A 186 3.14 3.81 15.17
N ASP A 187 4.15 4.44 14.58
CA ASP A 187 3.95 5.45 13.54
C ASP A 187 3.26 4.85 12.32
N ILE A 188 2.38 5.64 11.69
CA ILE A 188 1.70 5.25 10.45
C ILE A 188 2.23 6.10 9.31
N ILE A 189 2.79 5.45 8.30
CA ILE A 189 3.25 6.07 7.06
C ILE A 189 2.16 5.86 6.01
N LEU A 190 1.67 6.96 5.44
CA LEU A 190 0.66 6.93 4.38
C LEU A 190 1.36 7.14 3.04
N GLY A 191 1.39 6.10 2.24
CA GLY A 191 2.02 6.14 0.92
C GLY A 191 1.09 5.63 -0.19
N GLY A 192 1.65 5.35 -1.36
CA GLY A 192 0.89 5.01 -2.55
C GLY A 192 0.33 6.23 -3.26
N GLU A 193 -0.51 6.02 -4.27
CA GLU A 193 -1.04 7.08 -5.14
C GLU A 193 -1.78 8.18 -4.35
N VAL A 194 -2.63 7.80 -3.38
CA VAL A 194 -3.37 8.78 -2.56
C VAL A 194 -2.47 9.45 -1.54
N GLY A 195 -1.41 8.77 -1.08
CA GLY A 195 -0.49 9.29 -0.06
C GLY A 195 0.10 10.66 -0.40
N GLY A 196 0.43 10.88 -1.67
CA GLY A 196 0.95 12.16 -2.15
C GLY A 196 -0.02 13.34 -1.99
N TYR A 197 -1.31 13.10 -2.15
CA TYR A 197 -2.36 14.12 -2.00
C TYR A 197 -2.76 14.37 -0.54
N LEU A 198 -2.50 13.42 0.35
CA LEU A 198 -2.85 13.57 1.77
C LEU A 198 -2.00 14.62 2.48
N ALA A 199 -0.86 15.04 1.93
CA ALA A 199 0.03 16.02 2.56
C ALA A 199 -0.73 17.31 2.97
N ASP A 200 -1.56 17.84 2.09
CA ASP A 200 -2.34 19.06 2.33
C ASP A 200 -3.56 18.81 3.24
N HIS A 201 -3.93 17.57 3.46
CA HIS A 201 -5.08 17.15 4.27
C HIS A 201 -4.69 16.54 5.63
N MET A 202 -3.39 16.49 5.97
CA MET A 202 -2.90 15.85 7.20
C MET A 202 -3.48 16.42 8.48
N ILE A 203 -3.70 17.74 8.53
CA ILE A 203 -4.32 18.39 9.70
C ILE A 203 -5.77 17.92 9.87
N THR A 204 -6.51 17.85 8.77
CA THR A 204 -7.92 17.39 8.78
C THR A 204 -8.01 15.93 9.16
N LEU A 205 -7.20 15.08 8.53
CA LEU A 205 -7.13 13.65 8.83
C LEU A 205 -6.75 13.43 10.30
N GLY A 206 -5.77 14.18 10.79
CA GLY A 206 -5.33 14.10 12.17
C GLY A 206 -6.44 14.43 13.18
N LYS A 207 -7.23 15.47 12.94
CA LYS A 207 -8.39 15.79 13.78
C LYS A 207 -9.40 14.65 13.81
N LYS A 208 -9.71 14.06 12.62
CA LYS A 208 -10.61 12.91 12.52
C LYS A 208 -10.08 11.68 13.28
N VAL A 209 -8.77 11.41 13.24
CA VAL A 209 -8.14 10.33 14.03
C VAL A 209 -8.32 10.58 15.52
N MET A 210 -8.15 11.83 15.98
CA MET A 210 -8.33 12.17 17.40
C MET A 210 -9.78 12.02 17.88
N GLU A 211 -10.77 12.25 17.02
CA GLU A 211 -12.19 12.03 17.36
C GLU A 211 -12.48 10.56 17.69
N TYR A 212 -11.79 9.62 17.02
CA TYR A 212 -11.93 8.18 17.27
C TYR A 212 -10.99 7.66 18.36
N ASN A 213 -9.93 8.41 18.70
CA ASN A 213 -8.91 7.92 19.62
C ASN A 213 -8.34 9.04 20.49
N GLY A 214 -8.89 9.20 21.67
CA GLY A 214 -8.43 10.18 22.64
C GLY A 214 -7.02 9.92 23.23
N PHE A 215 -6.42 8.75 22.97
CA PHE A 215 -5.03 8.41 23.35
C PHE A 215 -4.02 8.74 22.25
N CYS A 216 -4.48 9.12 21.06
CA CYS A 216 -3.60 9.41 19.94
C CYS A 216 -2.98 10.79 20.07
N LEU A 217 -1.73 10.86 20.54
CA LEU A 217 -0.94 12.08 20.40
C LEU A 217 -0.48 12.18 18.95
N LEU A 218 -0.96 13.23 18.25
CA LEU A 218 -0.51 13.47 16.90
C LEU A 218 0.86 14.14 16.91
N TYR A 219 1.87 13.38 16.54
CA TYR A 219 3.09 13.95 16.02
C TYR A 219 2.97 13.95 14.49
N THR A 220 2.43 15.03 13.93
CA THR A 220 2.47 15.24 12.49
C THR A 220 3.84 15.82 12.14
N SER A 221 4.73 15.00 11.60
CA SER A 221 5.86 15.51 10.85
C SER A 221 5.38 15.72 9.40
N PRO A 222 5.30 16.96 8.91
CA PRO A 222 4.91 17.22 7.53
C PRO A 222 6.15 17.10 6.64
N GLU A 223 6.62 15.91 6.36
CA GLU A 223 7.53 15.71 5.24
C GLU A 223 6.82 14.86 4.18
N PRO A 224 6.40 15.48 3.06
CA PRO A 224 5.93 14.71 1.91
C PRO A 224 7.11 13.94 1.34
N THR A 225 7.04 12.62 1.34
CA THR A 225 7.88 11.80 0.47
C THR A 225 7.35 12.01 -0.95
N ARG A 226 7.88 13.02 -1.66
CA ARG A 226 7.72 13.09 -3.12
C ARG A 226 8.69 12.07 -3.75
N PRO A 227 8.24 11.36 -4.80
CA PRO A 227 9.09 10.46 -5.56
C PRO A 227 10.26 11.17 -6.24
#